data_227fde9f019e02851e5b97a64665a3ee
#
_entry.id   227fde9f019e02851e5b97a64665a3ee
#
_cell.length_a   1.000
_cell.length_b   1.000
_cell.length_c   1.000
_cell.angle_alpha   90.00
_cell.angle_beta   90.00
_cell.angle_gamma   90.00
#
_symmetry.space_group_name_H-M   'P 1'
#
loop_
_entity.id
_entity.type
_entity.pdbx_description
1 polymer ?
#
loop_
_entity_poly.entity_id
_entity_poly.type
_entity_poly.pdbx_seq_one_letter_code
_entity_poly.pdbx_strand_id
1 'polypeptide(L)'
;IETNNNRWHLEVGIDKSIGSNDNQGTMLTPMNKFMNMTMPYAMQMDKATRLISGLTNSRNLNDFVLGSQIKKYYVIKDKNWAFGDKLEISSWLQKSYDDSLAFSARLLFTKEQKISGSSSMIRSPVQSANPLNFGGRLFEFGLGANKVFNFFEKKHSRVGIEILFALKNNKNGLQMDNDYKFVLGYQMSL
;
A
#
# COMPACT_ATOMS: atom_id res chain seq x y z
N ILE A 1 19.93 -11.06 -9.45
CA ILE A 1 20.82 -11.18 -10.62
C ILE A 1 21.29 -9.78 -10.98
N GLU A 2 22.57 -9.58 -11.04
CA GLU A 2 23.22 -8.30 -11.36
C GLU A 2 24.04 -8.48 -12.63
N THR A 3 23.85 -7.59 -13.59
CA THR A 3 24.69 -7.42 -14.78
C THR A 3 25.16 -5.97 -14.81
N ASN A 4 26.25 -5.64 -15.49
CA ASN A 4 26.98 -4.37 -15.39
C ASN A 4 26.16 -3.08 -15.20
N ASN A 5 24.89 -3.03 -15.65
CA ASN A 5 24.01 -1.86 -15.50
C ASN A 5 22.60 -2.18 -15.02
N ASN A 6 22.24 -3.46 -14.85
CA ASN A 6 20.90 -3.89 -14.47
C ASN A 6 20.96 -4.74 -13.18
N ARG A 7 20.07 -4.43 -12.25
CA ARG A 7 19.87 -5.21 -11.04
C ARG A 7 18.44 -5.71 -10.98
N TRP A 8 18.27 -7.02 -10.79
CA TRP A 8 16.98 -7.66 -10.61
C TRP A 8 16.83 -8.16 -9.18
N HIS A 9 15.68 -7.90 -8.60
CA HIS A 9 15.33 -8.36 -7.27
C HIS A 9 13.97 -9.05 -7.31
N LEU A 10 13.91 -10.28 -6.80
CA LEU A 10 12.68 -11.05 -6.59
C LEU A 10 12.29 -10.97 -5.12
N GLU A 11 11.04 -10.65 -4.85
CA GLU A 11 10.45 -10.61 -3.51
C GLU A 11 9.37 -11.69 -3.40
N VAL A 12 9.43 -12.50 -2.35
CA VAL A 12 8.37 -13.42 -1.95
C VAL A 12 8.16 -13.26 -0.46
N GLY A 13 6.91 -13.14 -0.03
CA GLY A 13 6.58 -12.92 1.37
C GLY A 13 5.18 -13.39 1.72
N ILE A 14 4.92 -13.46 3.01
CA ILE A 14 3.60 -13.77 3.57
C ILE A 14 3.19 -12.60 4.45
N ASP A 15 2.00 -12.08 4.21
CA ASP A 15 1.32 -11.10 5.06
C ASP A 15 0.13 -11.76 5.74
N LYS A 16 0.02 -11.58 7.05
CA LYS A 16 -1.10 -12.09 7.83
C LYS A 16 -1.73 -10.97 8.64
N SER A 17 -3.00 -10.71 8.39
CA SER A 17 -3.78 -9.79 9.19
C SER A 17 -4.07 -10.38 10.57
N ILE A 18 -3.66 -9.66 11.62
CA ILE A 18 -3.86 -10.02 13.03
C ILE A 18 -4.90 -9.15 13.73
N GLY A 19 -5.45 -8.15 13.04
CA GLY A 19 -6.47 -7.25 13.57
C GLY A 19 -7.81 -7.94 13.82
N SER A 20 -8.78 -7.22 14.37
CA SER A 20 -10.13 -7.73 14.64
C SER A 20 -11.04 -7.55 13.44
N ASN A 21 -11.89 -8.55 13.16
CA ASN A 21 -12.91 -8.52 12.11
C ASN A 21 -14.35 -8.54 12.67
N ASP A 22 -14.49 -8.33 13.95
CA ASP A 22 -15.75 -8.36 14.71
C ASP A 22 -15.88 -7.17 15.67
N ASN A 23 -15.17 -6.07 15.40
CA ASN A 23 -15.28 -4.84 16.18
C ASN A 23 -16.73 -4.38 16.23
N GLN A 24 -17.18 -4.08 17.47
CA GLN A 24 -18.51 -3.54 17.74
C GLN A 24 -18.42 -2.09 18.19
N GLY A 25 -19.46 -1.35 17.98
CA GLY A 25 -19.56 0.02 18.43
C GLY A 25 -20.98 0.57 18.32
N THR A 26 -21.22 1.65 19.02
CA THR A 26 -22.52 2.32 19.03
C THR A 26 -22.65 3.19 17.77
N MET A 27 -23.65 2.88 16.95
CA MET A 27 -23.95 3.62 15.73
C MET A 27 -25.35 4.21 15.80
N LEU A 28 -25.51 5.41 15.24
CA LEU A 28 -26.82 6.02 15.04
C LEU A 28 -27.51 5.34 13.85
N THR A 29 -28.67 4.78 14.09
CA THR A 29 -29.49 4.13 13.04
C THR A 29 -30.34 5.15 12.29
N PRO A 30 -30.87 4.82 11.11
CA PRO A 30 -31.82 5.68 10.38
C PRO A 30 -33.10 6.02 11.19
N MET A 31 -33.43 5.24 12.21
CA MET A 31 -34.53 5.50 13.14
C MET A 31 -34.18 6.47 14.27
N ASN A 32 -33.05 7.18 14.16
CA ASN A 32 -32.53 8.11 15.17
C ASN A 32 -32.32 7.48 16.58
N LYS A 33 -31.96 6.19 16.60
CA LYS A 33 -31.63 5.44 17.83
C LYS A 33 -30.18 4.97 17.79
N PHE A 34 -29.48 5.08 18.91
CA PHE A 34 -28.17 4.48 19.08
C PHE A 34 -28.31 2.98 19.35
N MET A 35 -27.61 2.18 18.55
CA MET A 35 -27.56 0.71 18.73
C MET A 35 -26.11 0.23 18.68
N ASN A 36 -25.79 -0.72 19.55
CA ASN A 36 -24.52 -1.42 19.45
C ASN A 36 -24.61 -2.46 18.34
N MET A 37 -23.73 -2.36 17.34
CA MET A 37 -23.71 -3.25 16.20
C MET A 37 -22.28 -3.46 15.67
N THR A 38 -22.09 -4.52 14.89
CA THR A 38 -20.80 -4.78 14.23
C THR A 38 -20.50 -3.67 13.24
N MET A 39 -19.30 -3.10 13.38
CA MET A 39 -18.84 -2.00 12.54
C MET A 39 -18.75 -2.42 11.06
N PRO A 40 -18.92 -1.47 10.11
CA PRO A 40 -18.75 -1.71 8.68
C PRO A 40 -17.35 -2.21 8.32
N TYR A 41 -17.20 -2.83 7.14
CA TYR A 41 -15.90 -3.32 6.64
C TYR A 41 -14.79 -2.25 6.67
N ALA A 42 -15.11 -0.98 6.42
CA ALA A 42 -14.14 0.11 6.48
C ALA A 42 -13.50 0.31 7.86
N MET A 43 -14.11 -0.20 8.92
CA MET A 43 -13.64 -0.12 10.32
C MET A 43 -13.19 -1.47 10.88
N GLN A 44 -13.03 -2.46 10.02
CA GLN A 44 -12.60 -3.81 10.37
C GLN A 44 -11.24 -4.11 9.73
N MET A 45 -10.55 -5.09 10.32
CA MET A 45 -9.41 -5.75 9.68
C MET A 45 -9.85 -7.17 9.31
N ASP A 46 -9.54 -7.61 8.11
CA ASP A 46 -9.80 -9.00 7.75
C ASP A 46 -8.87 -9.96 8.51
N LYS A 47 -9.16 -11.26 8.47
CA LYS A 47 -8.29 -12.31 9.04
C LYS A 47 -7.53 -13.05 7.93
N ALA A 48 -7.31 -12.38 6.81
CA ALA A 48 -6.70 -13.00 5.66
C ALA A 48 -5.20 -13.24 5.83
N THR A 49 -4.74 -14.26 5.14
CA THR A 49 -3.32 -14.49 4.87
C THR A 49 -3.11 -14.26 3.38
N ARG A 50 -2.09 -13.46 3.04
CA ARG A 50 -1.76 -13.11 1.66
C ARG A 50 -0.35 -13.58 1.31
N LEU A 51 -0.22 -14.12 0.11
CA LEU A 51 1.07 -14.31 -0.52
C LEU A 51 1.46 -13.01 -1.23
N ILE A 52 2.67 -12.54 -0.98
CA ILE A 52 3.26 -11.41 -1.66
C ILE A 52 4.26 -11.93 -2.68
N SER A 53 4.18 -11.45 -3.91
CA SER A 53 5.19 -11.68 -4.93
C SER A 53 5.53 -10.35 -5.60
N GLY A 54 6.81 -10.12 -5.82
CA GLY A 54 7.29 -8.89 -6.44
C GLY A 54 8.52 -9.12 -7.31
N LEU A 55 8.60 -8.36 -8.39
CA LEU A 55 9.77 -8.30 -9.27
C LEU A 55 10.15 -6.85 -9.46
N THR A 56 11.40 -6.53 -9.15
CA THR A 56 11.97 -5.20 -9.28
C THR A 56 13.13 -5.26 -10.26
N ASN A 57 13.17 -4.31 -11.17
CA ASN A 57 14.32 -4.02 -12.01
C ASN A 57 14.82 -2.62 -11.73
N SER A 58 16.12 -2.44 -11.61
CA SER A 58 16.76 -1.12 -11.59
C SER A 58 17.92 -1.09 -12.57
N ARG A 59 18.04 0.01 -13.30
CA ARG A 59 19.07 0.24 -14.31
C ARG A 59 19.76 1.57 -14.08
N ASN A 60 21.08 1.54 -14.05
CA ASN A 60 21.91 2.75 -14.02
C ASN A 60 22.00 3.35 -15.42
N LEU A 61 21.64 4.63 -15.53
CA LEU A 61 21.67 5.44 -16.75
C LEU A 61 22.51 6.69 -16.47
N ASN A 62 23.84 6.56 -16.48
CA ASN A 62 24.78 7.63 -16.10
C ASN A 62 24.44 8.21 -14.71
N ASP A 63 23.96 9.45 -14.66
CA ASP A 63 23.60 10.17 -13.41
C ASP A 63 22.25 9.75 -12.83
N PHE A 64 21.48 8.92 -13.53
CA PHE A 64 20.15 8.51 -13.13
C PHE A 64 20.07 7.01 -12.84
N VAL A 65 19.19 6.65 -11.95
CA VAL A 65 18.73 5.27 -11.75
C VAL A 65 17.27 5.19 -12.14
N LEU A 66 16.98 4.43 -13.18
CA LEU A 66 15.61 4.08 -13.55
C LEU A 66 15.24 2.76 -12.87
N GLY A 67 14.14 2.74 -12.16
CA GLY A 67 13.61 1.53 -11.57
C GLY A 67 12.16 1.28 -11.95
N SER A 68 11.77 0.01 -11.95
CA SER A 68 10.39 -0.41 -12.08
C SER A 68 10.12 -1.65 -11.24
N GLN A 69 8.90 -1.75 -10.72
CA GLN A 69 8.48 -2.85 -9.88
C GLN A 69 7.04 -3.22 -10.20
N ILE A 70 6.78 -4.52 -10.24
CA ILE A 70 5.45 -5.09 -10.15
C ILE A 70 5.37 -5.90 -8.87
N LYS A 71 4.30 -5.69 -8.10
CA LYS A 71 4.07 -6.38 -6.83
C LYS A 71 2.61 -6.80 -6.73
N LYS A 72 2.39 -8.03 -6.32
CA LYS A 72 1.04 -8.57 -6.18
C LYS A 72 0.85 -9.21 -4.81
N TYR A 73 -0.34 -8.99 -4.26
CA TYR A 73 -0.82 -9.55 -3.00
C TYR A 73 -2.00 -10.45 -3.31
N TYR A 74 -1.85 -11.74 -3.07
CA TYR A 74 -2.89 -12.75 -3.29
C TYR A 74 -3.46 -13.20 -1.96
N VAL A 75 -4.78 -13.18 -1.83
CA VAL A 75 -5.47 -13.79 -0.70
C VAL A 75 -5.44 -15.31 -0.88
N ILE A 76 -4.66 -16.00 -0.02
CA ILE A 76 -4.53 -17.45 -0.05
C ILE A 76 -5.39 -18.15 1.00
N LYS A 77 -5.77 -17.41 2.05
CA LYS A 77 -6.65 -17.89 3.11
C LYS A 77 -7.38 -16.74 3.75
N ASP A 78 -8.68 -16.87 3.90
CA ASP A 78 -9.53 -15.97 4.69
C ASP A 78 -10.33 -16.75 5.73
N LYS A 79 -11.13 -16.08 6.55
CA LYS A 79 -12.04 -16.71 7.50
C LYS A 79 -13.48 -16.72 6.95
N ASN A 80 -14.01 -15.58 6.54
CA ASN A 80 -15.35 -15.42 5.97
C ASN A 80 -15.34 -14.38 4.86
N TRP A 81 -14.41 -13.43 4.95
CA TRP A 81 -14.24 -12.35 3.99
C TRP A 81 -12.80 -11.82 4.05
N ALA A 82 -12.36 -11.22 2.98
CA ALA A 82 -11.07 -10.54 2.89
C ALA A 82 -11.16 -9.33 1.96
N PHE A 83 -10.35 -8.30 2.24
CA PHE A 83 -10.03 -7.29 1.25
C PHE A 83 -9.41 -7.96 0.04
N GLY A 84 -9.79 -7.51 -1.15
CA GLY A 84 -9.44 -8.19 -2.40
C GLY A 84 -7.95 -8.22 -2.71
N ASP A 85 -7.59 -9.00 -3.71
CA ASP A 85 -6.23 -9.03 -4.25
C ASP A 85 -5.79 -7.63 -4.71
N LYS A 86 -4.51 -7.31 -4.48
CA LYS A 86 -3.94 -6.01 -4.84
C LYS A 86 -2.76 -6.19 -5.79
N LEU A 87 -2.75 -5.41 -6.87
CA LEU A 87 -1.65 -5.27 -7.81
C LEU A 87 -1.10 -3.86 -7.73
N GLU A 88 0.20 -3.73 -7.55
CA GLU A 88 0.95 -2.47 -7.59
C GLU A 88 1.97 -2.53 -8.73
N ILE A 89 2.00 -1.50 -9.55
CA ILE A 89 3.01 -1.30 -10.61
C ILE A 89 3.60 0.08 -10.38
N SER A 90 4.89 0.16 -10.19
CA SER A 90 5.58 1.44 -10.01
C SER A 90 6.77 1.57 -10.93
N SER A 91 7.07 2.80 -11.32
CA SER A 91 8.30 3.17 -12.01
C SER A 91 8.84 4.46 -11.41
N TRP A 92 10.15 4.54 -11.22
CA TRP A 92 10.78 5.72 -10.64
C TRP A 92 12.06 6.08 -11.36
N LEU A 93 12.35 7.36 -11.35
CA LEU A 93 13.62 7.92 -11.77
C LEU A 93 14.26 8.60 -10.55
N GLN A 94 15.50 8.23 -10.25
CA GLN A 94 16.27 8.81 -9.17
C GLN A 94 17.52 9.48 -9.72
N LYS A 95 17.88 10.66 -9.21
CA LYS A 95 19.12 11.35 -9.48
C LYS A 95 19.87 11.62 -8.18
N SER A 96 21.13 11.21 -8.10
CA SER A 96 22.03 11.61 -7.01
C SER A 96 22.50 13.05 -7.24
N TYR A 97 22.36 13.88 -6.22
CA TYR A 97 22.89 15.23 -6.23
C TYR A 97 24.34 15.23 -5.77
N ASP A 98 24.62 14.45 -4.72
CA ASP A 98 25.96 14.17 -4.18
C ASP A 98 25.99 12.73 -3.63
N ASP A 99 27.07 12.34 -2.95
CA ASP A 99 27.25 11.01 -2.36
C ASP A 99 26.26 10.69 -1.23
N SER A 100 25.58 11.71 -0.70
CA SER A 100 24.69 11.59 0.45
C SER A 100 23.23 11.87 0.13
N LEU A 101 22.92 12.64 -0.91
CA LEU A 101 21.59 13.15 -1.21
C LEU A 101 21.14 12.73 -2.60
N ALA A 102 19.95 12.18 -2.69
CA ALA A 102 19.30 11.82 -3.96
C ALA A 102 17.83 12.26 -3.97
N PHE A 103 17.35 12.68 -5.12
CA PHE A 103 15.96 13.00 -5.39
C PHE A 103 15.34 11.96 -6.32
N SER A 104 14.04 11.75 -6.18
CA SER A 104 13.31 10.78 -7.02
C SER A 104 11.93 11.30 -7.42
N ALA A 105 11.49 10.87 -8.61
CA ALA A 105 10.11 10.99 -9.05
C ALA A 105 9.58 9.59 -9.33
N ARG A 106 8.33 9.31 -8.93
CA ARG A 106 7.70 8.00 -9.06
C ARG A 106 6.32 8.12 -9.68
N LEU A 107 5.98 7.14 -10.50
CA LEU A 107 4.61 6.83 -10.91
C LEU A 107 4.20 5.52 -10.25
N LEU A 108 3.02 5.50 -9.62
CA LEU A 108 2.48 4.32 -8.97
C LEU A 108 1.04 4.08 -9.45
N PHE A 109 0.79 2.88 -9.94
CA PHE A 109 -0.53 2.37 -10.26
C PHE A 109 -0.88 1.27 -9.28
N THR A 110 -2.03 1.41 -8.62
CA THR A 110 -2.60 0.40 -7.73
C THR A 110 -3.96 -0.03 -8.26
N LYS A 111 -4.17 -1.34 -8.34
CA LYS A 111 -5.47 -1.95 -8.60
C LYS A 111 -5.80 -2.90 -7.47
N GLU A 112 -6.92 -2.69 -6.81
CA GLU A 112 -7.44 -3.55 -5.75
C GLU A 112 -8.80 -4.11 -6.15
N GLN A 113 -9.01 -5.39 -5.89
CA GLN A 113 -10.29 -6.05 -6.13
C GLN A 113 -11.27 -5.72 -5.01
N LYS A 114 -12.56 -5.98 -5.26
CA LYS A 114 -13.61 -5.89 -4.24
C LYS A 114 -13.35 -6.86 -3.10
N ILE A 115 -13.98 -6.63 -1.95
CA ILE A 115 -13.99 -7.60 -0.87
C ILE A 115 -14.52 -8.93 -1.40
N SER A 116 -13.79 -10.00 -1.10
CA SER A 116 -14.22 -11.39 -1.33
C SER A 116 -14.96 -11.89 -0.10
N GLY A 117 -16.07 -12.61 -0.32
CA GLY A 117 -16.90 -13.10 0.76
C GLY A 117 -17.74 -12.01 1.44
N SER A 118 -18.35 -12.35 2.57
CA SER A 118 -19.16 -11.42 3.37
C SER A 118 -19.29 -11.91 4.81
N SER A 119 -19.59 -10.98 5.73
CA SER A 119 -19.91 -11.30 7.12
C SER A 119 -21.40 -11.10 7.38
N SER A 120 -22.06 -12.14 7.91
CA SER A 120 -23.46 -12.06 8.32
C SER A 120 -23.69 -11.12 9.52
N MET A 121 -22.64 -10.76 10.23
CA MET A 121 -22.68 -9.82 11.36
C MET A 121 -22.65 -8.36 10.92
N ILE A 122 -22.09 -8.03 9.74
CA ILE A 122 -22.02 -6.69 9.21
C ILE A 122 -23.29 -6.39 8.43
N ARG A 123 -24.32 -5.92 9.13
CA ARG A 123 -25.66 -5.66 8.58
C ARG A 123 -26.02 -4.16 8.54
N SER A 124 -25.06 -3.29 8.75
CA SER A 124 -25.31 -1.84 8.75
C SER A 124 -25.81 -1.37 7.37
N PRO A 125 -26.86 -0.57 7.28
CA PRO A 125 -27.42 -0.06 6.01
C PRO A 125 -26.59 1.12 5.46
N VAL A 126 -25.28 1.09 5.63
CA VAL A 126 -24.35 2.11 5.14
C VAL A 126 -23.50 1.60 4.00
N GLN A 127 -23.08 2.49 3.12
CA GLN A 127 -22.30 2.14 1.93
C GLN A 127 -20.97 1.44 2.26
N SER A 128 -20.34 1.79 3.39
CA SER A 128 -19.12 1.17 3.89
C SER A 128 -19.29 -0.25 4.46
N ALA A 129 -20.54 -0.75 4.54
CA ALA A 129 -20.88 -2.15 4.87
C ALA A 129 -21.14 -2.99 3.60
N ASN A 130 -21.14 -2.41 2.41
CA ASN A 130 -21.30 -3.15 1.17
C ASN A 130 -19.91 -3.60 0.64
N PRO A 131 -19.62 -4.92 0.60
CA PRO A 131 -18.33 -5.43 0.14
C PRO A 131 -18.03 -5.10 -1.32
N LEU A 132 -19.04 -4.86 -2.14
CA LEU A 132 -18.89 -4.51 -3.56
C LEU A 132 -18.38 -3.08 -3.79
N ASN A 133 -18.48 -2.22 -2.79
CA ASN A 133 -18.02 -0.82 -2.88
C ASN A 133 -16.50 -0.70 -2.68
N PHE A 134 -15.81 -1.76 -2.28
CA PHE A 134 -14.36 -1.72 -2.01
C PHE A 134 -13.51 -1.98 -3.25
N GLY A 135 -12.23 -1.60 -3.14
CA GLY A 135 -11.28 -1.69 -4.22
C GLY A 135 -11.49 -0.62 -5.30
N GLY A 136 -10.75 -0.76 -6.38
CA GLY A 136 -10.74 0.22 -7.48
C GLY A 136 -9.35 0.32 -8.11
N ARG A 137 -9.10 1.48 -8.75
CA ARG A 137 -7.83 1.80 -9.40
C ARG A 137 -7.39 3.19 -8.97
N LEU A 138 -6.12 3.29 -8.56
CA LEU A 138 -5.51 4.53 -8.15
C LEU A 138 -4.22 4.74 -8.95
N PHE A 139 -4.03 5.94 -9.49
CA PHE A 139 -2.82 6.35 -10.16
C PHE A 139 -2.25 7.56 -9.42
N GLU A 140 -0.99 7.45 -8.99
CA GLU A 140 -0.33 8.42 -8.13
C GLU A 140 1.00 8.87 -8.74
N PHE A 141 1.36 10.12 -8.48
CA PHE A 141 2.68 10.67 -8.75
C PHE A 141 3.36 11.01 -7.42
N GLY A 142 4.60 10.58 -7.26
CA GLY A 142 5.39 10.80 -6.05
C GLY A 142 6.64 11.60 -6.31
N LEU A 143 7.00 12.44 -5.33
CA LEU A 143 8.29 13.10 -5.24
C LEU A 143 8.97 12.69 -3.95
N GLY A 144 10.23 12.31 -4.03
CA GLY A 144 10.99 11.83 -2.89
C GLY A 144 12.40 12.40 -2.80
N ALA A 145 12.93 12.37 -1.59
CA ALA A 145 14.33 12.66 -1.31
C ALA A 145 14.88 11.62 -0.34
N ASN A 146 16.13 11.22 -0.56
CA ASN A 146 16.84 10.28 0.30
C ASN A 146 18.15 10.88 0.73
N LYS A 147 18.48 10.80 2.01
CA LYS A 147 19.76 11.23 2.56
C LYS A 147 20.45 10.09 3.28
N VAL A 148 21.71 9.85 2.91
CA VAL A 148 22.61 8.91 3.58
C VAL A 148 23.46 9.70 4.57
N PHE A 149 23.66 9.18 5.76
CA PHE A 149 24.48 9.79 6.80
C PHE A 149 25.05 8.71 7.73
N ASN A 150 26.07 9.05 8.45
CA ASN A 150 26.65 8.19 9.48
C ASN A 150 26.01 8.53 10.83
N PHE A 151 25.47 7.53 11.50
CA PHE A 151 24.85 7.67 12.81
C PHE A 151 25.47 6.68 13.81
N PHE A 152 25.96 7.18 14.94
CA PHE A 152 26.65 6.39 15.98
C PHE A 152 27.72 5.44 15.43
N GLU A 153 28.71 5.95 14.68
CA GLU A 153 29.79 5.17 14.07
C GLU A 153 29.35 4.09 13.06
N LYS A 154 28.04 3.90 12.88
CA LYS A 154 27.49 2.99 11.90
C LYS A 154 27.41 3.68 10.54
N LYS A 155 28.18 3.14 9.61
CA LYS A 155 28.24 3.60 8.23
C LYS A 155 26.92 3.23 7.53
N HIS A 156 26.38 4.21 6.75
CA HIS A 156 25.23 4.01 5.84
C HIS A 156 23.84 3.90 6.49
N SER A 157 23.52 4.80 7.40
CA SER A 157 22.13 5.10 7.74
C SER A 157 21.49 5.93 6.64
N ARG A 158 20.25 5.62 6.28
CA ARG A 158 19.49 6.32 5.24
C ARG A 158 18.13 6.75 5.75
N VAL A 159 17.78 8.01 5.55
CA VAL A 159 16.40 8.52 5.71
C VAL A 159 15.85 8.83 4.33
N GLY A 160 14.63 8.40 4.07
CA GLY A 160 13.88 8.71 2.86
C GLY A 160 12.55 9.35 3.21
N ILE A 161 12.18 10.38 2.48
CA ILE A 161 10.85 10.98 2.52
C ILE A 161 10.25 10.94 1.12
N GLU A 162 8.94 10.70 1.03
CA GLU A 162 8.21 10.72 -0.23
C GLU A 162 6.81 11.29 0.00
N ILE A 163 6.34 12.13 -0.91
CA ILE A 163 4.96 12.61 -0.97
C ILE A 163 4.37 12.08 -2.28
N LEU A 164 3.23 11.38 -2.19
CA LEU A 164 2.47 10.89 -3.34
C LEU A 164 1.17 11.69 -3.45
N PHE A 165 0.85 12.10 -4.65
CA PHE A 165 -0.37 12.82 -5.02
C PHE A 165 -1.25 11.93 -5.90
N ALA A 166 -2.54 11.81 -5.58
CA ALA A 166 -3.49 11.09 -6.39
C ALA A 166 -3.77 11.87 -7.69
N LEU A 167 -3.37 11.32 -8.84
CA LEU A 167 -3.66 11.88 -10.16
C LEU A 167 -5.02 11.43 -10.68
N LYS A 168 -5.37 10.17 -10.42
CA LYS A 168 -6.66 9.61 -10.84
C LYS A 168 -7.08 8.51 -9.86
N ASN A 169 -8.31 8.62 -9.38
CA ASN A 169 -8.91 7.68 -8.46
C ASN A 169 -10.24 7.18 -8.99
N ASN A 170 -10.32 5.90 -9.35
CA ASN A 170 -11.53 5.23 -9.82
C ASN A 170 -11.89 4.13 -8.84
N LYS A 171 -12.77 4.43 -7.89
CA LYS A 171 -13.26 3.50 -6.87
C LYS A 171 -14.46 2.71 -7.36
N ASN A 172 -14.64 1.49 -6.86
CA ASN A 172 -15.79 0.65 -7.18
C ASN A 172 -17.11 1.15 -6.56
N GLY A 173 -17.04 2.01 -5.54
CA GLY A 173 -18.20 2.59 -4.86
C GLY A 173 -17.78 3.69 -3.92
N LEU A 174 -18.66 4.07 -2.99
CA LEU A 174 -18.39 5.12 -2.03
C LEU A 174 -17.33 4.69 -1.01
N GLN A 175 -16.16 5.26 -1.10
CA GLN A 175 -15.01 5.04 -0.23
C GLN A 175 -14.36 6.39 0.11
N MET A 176 -13.63 6.45 1.24
CA MET A 176 -12.82 7.62 1.57
C MET A 176 -11.76 7.86 0.50
N ASP A 177 -11.53 9.10 0.15
CA ASP A 177 -10.50 9.51 -0.79
C ASP A 177 -9.22 9.92 -0.08
N ASN A 178 -8.09 9.73 -0.74
CA ASN A 178 -6.79 10.21 -0.29
C ASN A 178 -6.23 11.13 -1.37
N ASP A 179 -6.06 12.41 -1.04
CA ASP A 179 -5.49 13.38 -1.96
C ASP A 179 -3.98 13.26 -2.02
N TYR A 180 -3.36 12.98 -0.88
CA TYR A 180 -1.91 12.79 -0.76
C TYR A 180 -1.56 11.77 0.32
N LYS A 181 -0.36 11.19 0.19
CA LYS A 181 0.27 10.33 1.19
C LYS A 181 1.67 10.84 1.48
N PHE A 182 2.04 10.88 2.74
CA PHE A 182 3.40 11.14 3.19
C PHE A 182 4.03 9.85 3.70
N VAL A 183 5.21 9.53 3.19
CA VAL A 183 5.97 8.34 3.59
C VAL A 183 7.31 8.77 4.13
N LEU A 184 7.65 8.31 5.33
CA LEU A 184 8.95 8.46 5.96
C LEU A 184 9.55 7.08 6.18
N GLY A 185 10.77 6.88 5.71
CA GLY A 185 11.51 5.62 5.86
C GLY A 185 12.88 5.85 6.49
N TYR A 186 13.27 4.95 7.37
CA TYR A 186 14.63 4.88 7.90
C TYR A 186 15.20 3.49 7.67
N GLN A 187 16.42 3.41 7.19
CA GLN A 187 17.15 2.17 6.95
C GLN A 187 18.55 2.29 7.54
N MET A 188 19.02 1.23 8.18
CA MET A 188 20.36 1.13 8.71
C MET A 188 21.00 -0.17 8.21
N SER A 189 22.22 -0.09 7.72
CA SER A 189 23.05 -1.27 7.44
C SER A 189 23.81 -1.65 8.72
N LEU A 190 23.80 -2.93 9.06
CA LEU A 190 24.54 -3.50 10.19
C LEU A 190 25.89 -4.00 9.74
#